data_115269dad605622afe77302aade195d4
#
_entry.id   115269dad605622afe77302aade195d4
#
_cell.length_a   1.000
_cell.length_b   1.000
_cell.length_c   1.000
_cell.angle_alpha   90.00
_cell.angle_beta   90.00
_cell.angle_gamma   90.00
#
_symmetry.space_group_name_H-M   'P 1'
#
loop_
_entity.id
_entity.type
_entity.pdbx_description
1 polymer ?
#
loop_
_entity_poly.entity_id
_entity_poly.type
_entity_poly.pdbx_seq_one_letter_code
_entity_poly.pdbx_strand_id
1 'polypeptide(L)'
;MSVSAFNRRWAAVILEALTRHGVQHICIAPGSRSTPLTLAAAENRAFIHHTHFDERGLGHLALGLAKASRQPVAVIVTSGTATANLYPALIEAGLTGEKLILLTADRPPELIDCGANQAIRQPGMFASHPAQTV
;
A
#
# COMPACT_ATOMS: atom_id res chain seq x y z
N MET A 1 -0.07 -25.42 5.95
CA MET A 1 0.29 -24.04 6.32
C MET A 1 -0.99 -23.26 6.53
N SER A 2 -1.13 -22.52 7.63
CA SER A 2 -2.31 -21.71 7.88
C SER A 2 -2.35 -20.50 6.92
N VAL A 3 -3.54 -19.95 6.66
CA VAL A 3 -3.70 -18.72 5.84
C VAL A 3 -2.88 -17.56 6.42
N SER A 4 -2.84 -17.43 7.74
CA SER A 4 -2.04 -16.41 8.42
C SER A 4 -0.53 -16.58 8.14
N ALA A 5 -0.01 -17.80 8.23
CA ALA A 5 1.39 -18.08 7.94
C ALA A 5 1.72 -17.82 6.45
N PHE A 6 0.81 -18.18 5.55
CA PHE A 6 0.94 -17.90 4.13
C PHE A 6 1.03 -16.39 3.87
N ASN A 7 0.08 -15.61 4.43
CA ASN A 7 0.04 -14.17 4.23
C ASN A 7 1.30 -13.47 4.79
N ARG A 8 1.81 -13.90 5.94
CA ARG A 8 3.08 -13.37 6.48
C ARG A 8 4.25 -13.65 5.56
N ARG A 9 4.36 -14.88 5.06
CA ARG A 9 5.43 -15.27 4.15
C ARG A 9 5.34 -14.51 2.83
N TRP A 10 4.12 -14.37 2.29
CA TRP A 10 3.86 -13.61 1.07
C TRP A 10 4.24 -12.13 1.22
N ALA A 11 3.82 -11.51 2.32
CA ALA A 11 4.21 -10.14 2.64
C ALA A 11 5.73 -9.95 2.72
N ALA A 12 6.43 -10.87 3.38
CA ALA A 12 7.90 -10.82 3.48
C ALA A 12 8.57 -10.91 2.10
N VAL A 13 8.08 -11.77 1.21
CA VAL A 13 8.61 -11.90 -0.16
C VAL A 13 8.38 -10.60 -0.96
N ILE A 14 7.19 -10.01 -0.89
CA ILE A 14 6.89 -8.74 -1.56
C ILE A 14 7.85 -7.65 -1.08
N LEU A 15 8.00 -7.48 0.24
CA LEU A 15 8.82 -6.41 0.79
C LEU A 15 10.31 -6.64 0.52
N GLU A 16 10.78 -7.86 0.56
CA GLU A 16 12.15 -8.19 0.14
C GLU A 16 12.39 -7.85 -1.33
N ALA A 17 11.44 -8.15 -2.21
CA ALA A 17 11.53 -7.77 -3.61
C ALA A 17 11.62 -6.24 -3.78
N LEU A 18 10.83 -5.48 -3.03
CA LEU A 18 10.85 -4.01 -3.08
C LEU A 18 12.22 -3.45 -2.67
N THR A 19 12.83 -3.98 -1.61
CA THR A 19 14.18 -3.54 -1.20
C THR A 19 15.22 -3.83 -2.27
N ARG A 20 15.15 -4.99 -2.92
CA ARG A 20 16.05 -5.34 -4.04
C ARG A 20 15.87 -4.43 -5.26
N HIS A 21 14.69 -3.84 -5.42
CA HIS A 21 14.40 -2.86 -6.47
C HIS A 21 14.63 -1.40 -6.04
N GLY A 22 15.31 -1.17 -4.92
CA GLY A 22 15.76 0.16 -4.50
C GLY A 22 14.71 0.96 -3.71
N VAL A 23 13.62 0.35 -3.27
CA VAL A 23 12.65 1.01 -2.38
C VAL A 23 13.24 1.13 -0.99
N GLN A 24 13.45 2.37 -0.53
CA GLN A 24 13.99 2.67 0.80
C GLN A 24 12.92 3.20 1.76
N HIS A 25 11.97 3.97 1.26
CA HIS A 25 10.91 4.56 2.07
C HIS A 25 9.63 3.74 2.00
N ILE A 26 9.06 3.47 3.16
CA ILE A 26 7.77 2.81 3.28
C ILE A 26 6.85 3.62 4.19
N CYS A 27 5.67 3.96 3.67
CA CYS A 27 4.64 4.73 4.35
C CYS A 27 3.51 3.80 4.77
N ILE A 28 3.09 3.85 6.03
CA ILE A 28 2.16 2.89 6.61
C ILE A 28 1.03 3.63 7.33
N ALA A 29 -0.22 3.36 6.96
CA ALA A 29 -1.39 3.68 7.76
C ALA A 29 -1.86 2.44 8.54
N PRO A 30 -2.31 2.61 9.79
CA PRO A 30 -2.74 1.49 10.62
C PRO A 30 -4.02 0.85 10.05
N GLY A 31 -4.11 -0.48 10.14
CA GLY A 31 -5.30 -1.21 9.74
C GLY A 31 -5.13 -2.71 9.95
N SER A 32 -6.18 -3.39 10.40
CA SER A 32 -6.10 -4.80 10.75
C SER A 32 -5.84 -5.71 9.55
N ARG A 33 -6.40 -5.38 8.40
CA ARG A 33 -6.25 -6.23 7.21
C ARG A 33 -4.86 -6.12 6.57
N SER A 34 -4.16 -5.01 6.76
CA SER A 34 -2.78 -4.82 6.31
C SER A 34 -1.72 -5.33 7.31
N THR A 35 -2.14 -5.94 8.44
CA THR A 35 -1.21 -6.44 9.48
C THR A 35 -0.06 -7.30 8.94
N PRO A 36 -0.26 -8.27 8.03
CA PRO A 36 0.85 -9.06 7.51
C PRO A 36 1.93 -8.22 6.83
N LEU A 37 1.52 -7.23 6.03
CA LEU A 37 2.43 -6.28 5.35
C LEU A 37 3.13 -5.37 6.36
N THR A 38 2.38 -4.83 7.32
CA THR A 38 2.91 -3.94 8.36
C THR A 38 3.96 -4.63 9.23
N LEU A 39 3.70 -5.87 9.65
CA LEU A 39 4.66 -6.64 10.44
C LEU A 39 5.92 -6.97 9.64
N ALA A 40 5.76 -7.42 8.39
CA ALA A 40 6.90 -7.70 7.53
C ALA A 40 7.74 -6.44 7.24
N ALA A 41 7.10 -5.28 7.09
CA ALA A 41 7.78 -4.00 6.96
C ALA A 41 8.56 -3.65 8.24
N ALA A 42 7.93 -3.78 9.41
CA ALA A 42 8.56 -3.47 10.69
C ALA A 42 9.79 -4.35 10.99
N GLU A 43 9.77 -5.61 10.55
CA GLU A 43 10.88 -6.54 10.70
C GLU A 43 12.03 -6.27 9.71
N ASN A 44 11.79 -5.57 8.62
CA ASN A 44 12.77 -5.31 7.57
C ASN A 44 13.52 -3.99 7.83
N ARG A 45 14.76 -4.10 8.31
CA ARG A 45 15.63 -2.97 8.68
C ARG A 45 16.13 -2.14 7.48
N ALA A 46 15.90 -2.58 6.26
CA ALA A 46 16.30 -1.84 5.07
C ALA A 46 15.37 -0.64 4.79
N PHE A 47 14.14 -0.64 5.37
CA PHE A 47 13.21 0.44 5.18
C PHE A 47 13.36 1.57 6.19
N ILE A 48 13.17 2.79 5.71
CA ILE A 48 12.89 3.98 6.51
C ILE A 48 11.37 4.09 6.62
N HIS A 49 10.83 3.91 7.83
CA HIS A 49 9.40 3.86 8.09
C HIS A 49 8.81 5.23 8.34
N HIS A 50 7.68 5.51 7.72
CA HIS A 50 6.86 6.69 7.95
C HIS A 50 5.44 6.23 8.28
N THR A 51 4.88 6.74 9.36
CA THR A 51 3.51 6.38 9.77
C THR A 51 2.62 7.62 9.79
N HIS A 52 1.40 7.45 9.32
CA HIS A 52 0.36 8.47 9.38
C HIS A 52 -1.00 7.79 9.44
N PHE A 53 -1.89 8.27 10.30
CA PHE A 53 -3.21 7.65 10.48
C PHE A 53 -4.25 8.07 9.42
N ASP A 54 -4.06 9.20 8.73
CA ASP A 54 -4.90 9.64 7.61
C ASP A 54 -4.26 9.20 6.30
N GLU A 55 -4.93 8.31 5.56
CA GLU A 55 -4.38 7.71 4.33
C GLU A 55 -4.21 8.75 3.21
N ARG A 56 -5.06 9.74 3.13
CA ARG A 56 -4.91 10.82 2.16
C ARG A 56 -3.64 11.63 2.45
N GLY A 57 -3.41 11.98 3.70
CA GLY A 57 -2.18 12.63 4.15
C GLY A 57 -0.96 11.76 3.91
N LEU A 58 -1.07 10.45 4.19
CA LEU A 58 -0.01 9.48 3.94
C LEU A 58 0.37 9.40 2.46
N GLY A 59 -0.63 9.37 1.57
CA GLY A 59 -0.41 9.35 0.12
C GLY A 59 0.39 10.57 -0.36
N HIS A 60 0.06 11.77 0.13
CA HIS A 60 0.79 12.99 -0.21
C HIS A 60 2.18 13.04 0.43
N LEU A 61 2.34 12.50 1.65
CA LEU A 61 3.66 12.33 2.26
C LEU A 61 4.56 11.43 1.39
N ALA A 62 4.02 10.29 0.95
CA ALA A 62 4.73 9.38 0.06
C ALA A 62 5.10 10.04 -1.27
N LEU A 63 4.19 10.81 -1.85
CA LEU A 63 4.44 11.59 -3.07
C LEU A 63 5.60 12.58 -2.87
N GLY A 64 5.60 13.32 -1.77
CA GLY A 64 6.67 14.24 -1.42
C GLY A 64 8.02 13.55 -1.24
N LEU A 65 8.02 12.38 -0.57
CA LEU A 65 9.23 11.55 -0.40
C LEU A 65 9.75 11.03 -1.74
N ALA A 66 8.86 10.54 -2.62
CA ALA A 66 9.26 10.06 -3.94
C ALA A 66 9.88 11.19 -4.78
N LYS A 67 9.29 12.38 -4.73
CA LYS A 67 9.80 13.56 -5.42
C LYS A 67 11.15 14.02 -4.89
N ALA A 68 11.31 14.07 -3.58
CA ALA A 68 12.56 14.52 -2.94
C ALA A 68 13.69 13.51 -3.09
N SER A 69 13.43 12.23 -2.92
CA SER A 69 14.43 11.15 -3.02
C SER A 69 14.74 10.72 -4.45
N ARG A 70 13.82 10.99 -5.38
CA ARG A 70 13.83 10.45 -6.76
C ARG A 70 13.86 8.93 -6.82
N GLN A 71 13.32 8.29 -5.77
CA GLN A 71 13.22 6.84 -5.63
C GLN A 71 11.75 6.42 -5.49
N PRO A 72 11.40 5.20 -5.86
CA PRO A 72 10.07 4.69 -5.62
C PRO A 72 9.79 4.59 -4.10
N VAL A 73 8.56 4.93 -3.70
CA VAL A 73 8.10 4.87 -2.32
C VAL A 73 6.94 3.89 -2.22
N ALA A 74 6.99 2.97 -1.27
CA ALA A 74 5.91 2.04 -1.01
C ALA A 74 4.92 2.61 0.03
N VAL A 75 3.63 2.34 -0.19
CA VAL A 75 2.54 2.77 0.71
C VAL A 75 1.71 1.55 1.09
N ILE A 76 1.55 1.29 2.38
CA ILE A 76 0.71 0.21 2.91
C ILE A 76 -0.54 0.80 3.55
N VAL A 77 -1.70 0.36 3.08
CA VAL A 77 -3.00 0.72 3.67
C VAL A 77 -3.91 -0.49 3.78
N THR A 78 -4.91 -0.40 4.64
CA THR A 78 -5.97 -1.41 4.77
C THR A 78 -6.98 -1.30 3.62
N SER A 79 -8.03 -2.11 3.67
CA SER A 79 -9.06 -2.20 2.62
C SER A 79 -10.06 -1.04 2.66
N GLY A 80 -10.88 -0.94 1.63
CA GLY A 80 -12.03 -0.06 1.56
C GLY A 80 -11.67 1.39 1.30
N THR A 81 -12.25 2.31 2.06
CA THR A 81 -12.02 3.75 1.90
C THR A 81 -10.59 4.18 2.19
N ALA A 82 -9.82 3.39 2.94
CA ALA A 82 -8.38 3.59 3.11
C ALA A 82 -7.67 3.59 1.75
N THR A 83 -7.98 2.61 0.90
CA THR A 83 -7.45 2.55 -0.47
C THR A 83 -7.95 3.72 -1.31
N ALA A 84 -9.24 4.06 -1.23
CA ALA A 84 -9.83 5.17 -1.98
C ALA A 84 -9.18 6.53 -1.64
N ASN A 85 -8.79 6.74 -0.39
CA ASN A 85 -8.13 7.96 0.07
C ASN A 85 -6.73 8.18 -0.54
N LEU A 86 -6.12 7.16 -1.13
CA LEU A 86 -4.86 7.31 -1.86
C LEU A 86 -5.04 7.89 -3.27
N TYR A 87 -6.28 7.96 -3.77
CA TYR A 87 -6.54 8.33 -5.16
C TYR A 87 -6.01 9.72 -5.55
N PRO A 88 -6.18 10.77 -4.74
CA PRO A 88 -5.62 12.09 -5.08
C PRO A 88 -4.11 12.06 -5.28
N ALA A 89 -3.37 11.43 -4.37
CA ALA A 89 -1.91 11.32 -4.47
C ALA A 89 -1.47 10.44 -5.65
N LEU A 90 -2.23 9.39 -5.96
CA LEU A 90 -1.98 8.53 -7.12
C LEU A 90 -2.14 9.29 -8.43
N ILE A 91 -3.18 10.12 -8.55
CA ILE A 91 -3.40 10.97 -9.74
C ILE A 91 -2.22 11.92 -9.92
N GLU A 92 -1.81 12.62 -8.86
CA GLU A 92 -0.68 13.55 -8.91
C GLU A 92 0.63 12.82 -9.27
N ALA A 93 0.89 11.65 -8.69
CA ALA A 93 2.06 10.85 -9.02
C ALA A 93 2.10 10.48 -10.51
N GLY A 94 0.95 10.09 -11.08
CA GLY A 94 0.82 9.80 -12.51
C GLY A 94 1.08 11.01 -13.41
N LEU A 95 0.59 12.19 -13.00
CA LEU A 95 0.77 13.43 -13.75
C LEU A 95 2.22 13.96 -13.69
N THR A 96 2.89 13.77 -12.58
CA THR A 96 4.22 14.33 -12.32
C THR A 96 5.36 13.32 -12.50
N GLY A 97 5.03 12.04 -12.68
CA GLY A 97 5.98 10.97 -12.98
C GLY A 97 6.68 10.38 -11.76
N GLU A 98 6.22 10.67 -10.54
CA GLU A 98 6.72 10.05 -9.33
C GLU A 98 6.26 8.60 -9.21
N LYS A 99 7.11 7.75 -8.65
CA LYS A 99 6.85 6.31 -8.54
C LYS A 99 6.31 5.97 -7.15
N LEU A 100 5.01 5.73 -7.06
CA LEU A 100 4.36 5.18 -5.87
C LEU A 100 3.99 3.72 -6.10
N ILE A 101 4.27 2.88 -5.10
CA ILE A 101 3.90 1.46 -5.09
C ILE A 101 2.87 1.28 -3.98
N LEU A 102 1.61 1.11 -4.36
CA LEU A 102 0.51 0.99 -3.41
C LEU A 102 0.26 -0.48 -3.08
N LEU A 103 0.49 -0.86 -1.83
CA LEU A 103 0.21 -2.18 -1.28
C LEU A 103 -1.09 -2.09 -0.48
N THR A 104 -2.18 -2.34 -1.17
CA THR A 104 -3.54 -2.21 -0.62
C THR A 104 -4.08 -3.57 -0.22
N ALA A 105 -4.41 -3.74 1.07
CA ALA A 105 -5.08 -4.94 1.51
C ALA A 105 -6.54 -4.93 1.02
N ASP A 106 -7.13 -6.12 0.85
CA ASP A 106 -8.54 -6.25 0.47
C ASP A 106 -9.25 -7.29 1.35
N ARG A 107 -10.57 -7.26 1.32
CA ARG A 107 -11.42 -8.27 1.92
C ARG A 107 -11.49 -9.49 0.99
N PRO A 108 -11.64 -10.70 1.56
CA PRO A 108 -11.86 -11.88 0.73
C PRO A 108 -13.18 -11.78 -0.03
N PRO A 109 -13.31 -12.44 -1.19
CA PRO A 109 -14.46 -12.28 -2.08
C PRO A 109 -15.82 -12.50 -1.42
N GLU A 110 -15.92 -13.41 -0.46
CA GLU A 110 -17.14 -13.72 0.29
C GLU A 110 -17.65 -12.58 1.18
N LEU A 111 -16.82 -11.56 1.43
CA LEU A 111 -17.20 -10.37 2.19
C LEU A 111 -17.53 -9.16 1.33
N ILE A 112 -17.48 -9.29 0.02
CA ILE A 112 -17.86 -8.22 -0.91
C ILE A 112 -19.38 -8.24 -1.10
N ASP A 113 -19.99 -7.05 -1.11
CA ASP A 113 -21.45 -6.84 -1.33
C ASP A 113 -22.35 -7.47 -0.26
N CYS A 114 -21.84 -7.80 0.92
CA CYS A 114 -22.64 -8.35 2.03
C CYS A 114 -22.74 -7.41 3.25
N GLY A 115 -22.33 -6.15 3.11
CA GLY A 115 -22.36 -5.17 4.21
C GLY A 115 -21.24 -5.32 5.22
N ALA A 116 -20.18 -6.08 4.91
CA ALA A 116 -19.01 -6.18 5.77
C ALA A 116 -18.27 -4.85 5.88
N ASN A 117 -17.72 -4.57 7.07
CA ASN A 117 -16.94 -3.35 7.32
C ASN A 117 -15.74 -3.22 6.37
N GLN A 118 -15.54 -2.03 5.81
CA GLN A 118 -14.41 -1.71 4.94
C GLN A 118 -14.27 -2.69 3.76
N ALA A 119 -15.39 -3.19 3.24
CA ALA A 119 -15.46 -4.01 2.04
C ALA A 119 -16.09 -3.19 0.91
N ILE A 120 -15.35 -2.99 -0.16
CA ILE A 120 -15.79 -2.29 -1.38
C ILE A 120 -15.33 -3.09 -2.60
N ARG A 121 -15.84 -2.73 -3.76
CA ARG A 121 -15.34 -3.28 -5.04
C ARG A 121 -14.00 -2.61 -5.37
N GLN A 122 -12.92 -3.11 -4.79
CA GLN A 122 -11.61 -2.51 -4.82
C GLN A 122 -10.79 -2.81 -6.09
N PRO A 123 -10.80 -4.05 -6.65
CA PRO A 123 -10.10 -4.33 -7.90
C PRO A 123 -10.55 -3.43 -9.04
N GLY A 124 -9.58 -2.83 -9.73
CA GLY A 124 -9.83 -1.95 -10.87
C GLY A 124 -10.23 -0.53 -10.52
N MET A 125 -10.35 -0.15 -9.25
CA MET A 125 -10.79 1.20 -8.87
C MET A 125 -9.87 2.32 -9.36
N PHE A 126 -8.61 2.02 -9.61
CA PHE A 126 -7.62 2.98 -10.12
C PHE A 126 -7.36 2.86 -11.62
N ALA A 127 -8.14 2.06 -12.36
CA ALA A 127 -7.86 1.68 -13.75
C ALA A 127 -7.60 2.84 -14.72
N SER A 128 -8.10 4.04 -14.42
CA SER A 128 -7.93 5.21 -15.30
C SER A 128 -6.60 5.97 -15.08
N HIS A 129 -5.86 5.67 -14.02
CA HIS A 129 -4.72 6.51 -13.62
C HIS A 129 -3.41 5.80 -13.29
N PRO A 130 -3.35 4.54 -12.84
CA PRO A 130 -2.08 3.90 -12.61
C PRO A 130 -1.43 3.47 -13.92
N ALA A 131 -0.13 3.47 -13.95
CA ALA A 131 0.61 2.91 -15.08
C ALA A 131 0.43 1.39 -15.18
N GLN A 132 0.24 0.72 -14.06
CA GLN A 132 0.04 -0.73 -13.98
C GLN A 132 -0.67 -1.13 -12.68
N THR A 133 -1.65 -2.03 -12.78
CA THR A 133 -2.29 -2.72 -11.64
C THR A 133 -2.04 -4.22 -11.76
N VAL A 134 -1.68 -4.87 -10.67
CA VAL A 134 -1.40 -6.31 -10.57
C VAL A 134 -2.32 -6.95 -9.53
#